data_0d91503260261f2bf9c1317aa367f87a
#
_entry.id   0d91503260261f2bf9c1317aa367f87a
#
_cell.length_a   1.000
_cell.length_b   1.000
_cell.length_c   1.000
_cell.angle_alpha   90.00
_cell.angle_beta   90.00
_cell.angle_gamma   90.00
#
_symmetry.space_group_name_H-M   'P 1'
#
loop_
_entity.id
_entity.type
_entity.pdbx_description
1 polymer ?
#
loop_
_entity_poly.entity_id
_entity_poly.type
_entity_poly.pdbx_seq_one_letter_code
_entity_poly.pdbx_strand_id
1 'polypeptide(L)'
;MNFKATIIILDFLKAPQVLENMESLLEQKVDFNFKNIIIDNSCNKKNADILKQLEKYKNIKIKINKKNSGYPKAHNDVKNEIDGDYILIVNPDILWKKKNIFAKLINYMDNNQDIGILGPKQINRSGKVEMTIRAFPKIYLQVARRTFLRYLPILKSKVKYDEMQHLDYNKIQDVDWLQSSCVVIRKKLWDKVNGLCEDYFLFMSDVEICFQAWENNYRVVYFSKTEVCADGKRSSAGGFNQFFKSGVLRQHLKDSIKYRVKHFFDKNPRKKI
;
A
#
# COMPACT_ATOMS: atom_id res chain seq x y z
N MET A 1 23.72 14.55 -2.33
CA MET A 1 22.91 14.52 -1.08
C MET A 1 22.63 13.06 -0.74
N ASN A 2 22.85 12.66 0.50
CA ASN A 2 22.49 11.32 0.94
C ASN A 2 21.01 11.33 1.36
N PHE A 3 20.16 10.54 0.72
CA PHE A 3 18.73 10.44 1.08
C PHE A 3 18.52 9.29 2.07
N LYS A 4 17.65 9.48 3.06
CA LYS A 4 17.22 8.43 4.00
C LYS A 4 16.09 7.59 3.41
N ALA A 5 15.23 8.22 2.60
CA ALA A 5 14.06 7.56 2.03
C ALA A 5 13.70 8.08 0.64
N THR A 6 13.11 7.20 -0.17
CA THR A 6 12.43 7.55 -1.42
C THR A 6 10.93 7.30 -1.28
N ILE A 7 10.12 8.30 -1.57
CA ILE A 7 8.66 8.22 -1.55
C ILE A 7 8.17 8.06 -2.99
N ILE A 8 7.32 7.10 -3.24
CA ILE A 8 6.75 6.81 -4.55
C ILE A 8 5.24 7.01 -4.48
N ILE A 9 4.72 7.89 -5.32
CA ILE A 9 3.28 8.12 -5.49
C ILE A 9 2.91 7.74 -6.91
N LEU A 10 2.09 6.69 -7.05
CA LEU A 10 1.54 6.29 -8.35
C LEU A 10 0.19 6.95 -8.56
N ASP A 11 0.13 7.79 -9.57
CA ASP A 11 -1.09 8.50 -9.96
C ASP A 11 -1.80 7.83 -11.14
N PHE A 12 -3.13 7.82 -11.06
CA PHE A 12 -4.01 7.47 -12.17
C PHE A 12 -5.25 8.37 -12.13
N LEU A 13 -5.18 9.50 -12.86
CA LEU A 13 -6.24 10.51 -12.95
C LEU A 13 -6.63 11.17 -11.61
N LYS A 14 -5.67 11.30 -10.70
CA LYS A 14 -5.87 11.89 -9.36
C LYS A 14 -4.86 13.03 -9.10
N ALA A 15 -4.36 13.69 -10.12
CA ALA A 15 -3.34 14.73 -9.98
C ALA A 15 -3.68 15.80 -8.93
N PRO A 16 -4.93 16.33 -8.81
CA PRO A 16 -5.25 17.27 -7.73
C PRO A 16 -5.01 16.70 -6.33
N GLN A 17 -5.33 15.41 -6.10
CA GLN A 17 -5.08 14.75 -4.81
C GLN A 17 -3.59 14.55 -4.56
N VAL A 18 -2.79 14.30 -5.62
CA VAL A 18 -1.32 14.25 -5.51
C VAL A 18 -0.78 15.62 -5.06
N LEU A 19 -1.31 16.74 -5.56
CA LEU A 19 -0.90 18.07 -5.09
C LEU A 19 -1.18 18.26 -3.60
N GLU A 20 -2.40 17.95 -3.14
CA GLU A 20 -2.78 18.04 -1.71
C GLU A 20 -1.88 17.14 -0.84
N ASN A 21 -1.61 15.91 -1.30
CA ASN A 21 -0.71 14.98 -0.61
C ASN A 21 0.70 15.60 -0.47
N MET A 22 1.25 16.07 -1.59
CA MET A 22 2.60 16.64 -1.62
C MET A 22 2.72 17.89 -0.74
N GLU A 23 1.73 18.78 -0.74
CA GLU A 23 1.69 19.94 0.14
C GLU A 23 1.78 19.51 1.61
N SER A 24 0.94 18.56 2.03
CA SER A 24 0.94 18.05 3.40
C SER A 24 2.21 17.25 3.77
N LEU A 25 2.82 16.58 2.78
CA LEU A 25 4.06 15.82 2.96
C LEU A 25 5.28 16.74 3.11
N LEU A 26 5.35 17.80 2.32
CA LEU A 26 6.45 18.78 2.38
C LEU A 26 6.46 19.58 3.70
N GLU A 27 5.34 19.61 4.41
CA GLU A 27 5.26 20.19 5.76
C GLU A 27 5.79 19.27 6.86
N GLN A 28 6.15 18.01 6.56
CA GLN A 28 6.68 17.09 7.57
C GLN A 28 8.01 17.55 8.10
N LYS A 29 8.14 17.60 9.42
CA LYS A 29 9.38 17.93 10.13
C LYS A 29 10.22 16.67 10.28
N VAL A 30 11.30 16.60 9.53
CA VAL A 30 12.29 15.51 9.56
C VAL A 30 13.70 16.08 9.62
N ASP A 31 14.63 15.34 10.19
CA ASP A 31 16.06 15.68 10.30
C ASP A 31 16.92 14.96 9.26
N PHE A 32 16.28 14.37 8.25
CA PHE A 32 16.91 13.65 7.15
C PHE A 32 16.39 14.10 5.79
N ASN A 33 17.18 13.84 4.74
CA ASN A 33 16.77 14.12 3.37
C ASN A 33 15.91 12.97 2.83
N PHE A 34 14.91 13.33 2.05
CA PHE A 34 14.09 12.39 1.27
C PHE A 34 13.80 12.95 -0.11
N LYS A 35 13.54 12.06 -1.05
CA LYS A 35 13.11 12.44 -2.39
C LYS A 35 11.76 11.82 -2.72
N ASN A 36 11.08 12.41 -3.71
CA ASN A 36 9.77 12.00 -4.15
C ASN A 36 9.81 11.64 -5.63
N ILE A 37 9.21 10.51 -5.99
CA ILE A 37 9.00 10.10 -7.37
C ILE A 37 7.49 9.98 -7.58
N ILE A 38 6.95 10.82 -8.43
CA ILE A 38 5.54 10.82 -8.81
C ILE A 38 5.45 10.17 -10.18
N ILE A 39 4.65 9.11 -10.30
CA ILE A 39 4.49 8.36 -11.54
C ILE A 39 3.08 8.60 -12.06
N ASP A 40 2.95 9.31 -13.17
CA ASP A 40 1.68 9.42 -13.90
C ASP A 40 1.49 8.20 -14.80
N ASN A 41 0.58 7.33 -14.41
CA ASN A 41 0.23 6.12 -15.16
C ASN A 41 -1.10 6.28 -15.94
N SER A 42 -1.63 7.51 -16.02
CA SER A 42 -2.95 7.80 -16.58
C SER A 42 -2.96 7.91 -18.10
N CYS A 43 -1.80 8.19 -18.71
CA CYS A 43 -1.68 8.50 -20.15
C CYS A 43 -2.56 9.71 -20.57
N ASN A 44 -2.82 10.64 -19.66
CA ASN A 44 -3.69 11.78 -19.88
C ASN A 44 -2.91 13.09 -19.78
N LYS A 45 -2.89 13.86 -20.88
CA LYS A 45 -2.13 15.12 -20.95
C LYS A 45 -2.56 16.14 -19.89
N LYS A 46 -3.87 16.30 -19.65
CA LYS A 46 -4.37 17.26 -18.65
C LYS A 46 -3.92 16.88 -17.25
N ASN A 47 -3.94 15.57 -16.93
CA ASN A 47 -3.45 15.06 -15.65
C ASN A 47 -1.95 15.31 -15.47
N ALA A 48 -1.16 15.01 -16.51
CA ALA A 48 0.28 15.27 -16.53
C ALA A 48 0.62 16.76 -16.34
N ASP A 49 -0.12 17.66 -17.02
CA ASP A 49 0.11 19.10 -16.92
C ASP A 49 -0.17 19.64 -15.50
N ILE A 50 -1.12 19.06 -14.78
CA ILE A 50 -1.34 19.39 -13.37
C ILE A 50 -0.14 18.94 -12.51
N LEU A 51 0.35 17.71 -12.70
CA LEU A 51 1.47 17.17 -11.92
C LEU A 51 2.77 17.95 -12.15
N LYS A 52 3.02 18.48 -13.36
CA LYS A 52 4.20 19.30 -13.67
C LYS A 52 4.36 20.52 -12.78
N GLN A 53 3.29 21.02 -12.15
CA GLN A 53 3.38 22.11 -11.18
C GLN A 53 4.30 21.77 -9.99
N LEU A 54 4.55 20.49 -9.73
CA LEU A 54 5.45 20.01 -8.69
C LEU A 54 6.93 20.03 -9.09
N GLU A 55 7.27 20.21 -10.37
CA GLU A 55 8.67 20.28 -10.86
C GLU A 55 9.46 21.47 -10.28
N LYS A 56 8.77 22.46 -9.72
CA LYS A 56 9.40 23.57 -8.99
C LYS A 56 10.18 23.14 -7.74
N TYR A 57 9.89 21.93 -7.21
CA TYR A 57 10.55 21.38 -6.02
C TYR A 57 11.70 20.47 -6.44
N LYS A 58 12.94 20.77 -6.03
CA LYS A 58 14.17 20.06 -6.43
C LYS A 58 14.23 18.59 -6.01
N ASN A 59 13.50 18.21 -4.97
CA ASN A 59 13.44 16.84 -4.45
C ASN A 59 12.25 16.03 -4.99
N ILE A 60 11.55 16.54 -6.01
CA ILE A 60 10.44 15.86 -6.66
C ILE A 60 10.83 15.55 -8.11
N LYS A 61 10.67 14.30 -8.50
CA LYS A 61 10.81 13.84 -9.89
C LYS A 61 9.46 13.35 -10.38
N ILE A 62 9.07 13.79 -11.57
CA ILE A 62 7.84 13.34 -12.23
C ILE A 62 8.20 12.42 -13.39
N LYS A 63 7.58 11.25 -13.43
CA LYS A 63 7.68 10.28 -14.52
C LYS A 63 6.30 10.11 -15.16
N ILE A 64 6.20 10.43 -16.45
CA ILE A 64 4.96 10.28 -17.22
C ILE A 64 5.07 9.02 -18.08
N ASN A 65 4.24 8.05 -17.81
CA ASN A 65 4.19 6.81 -18.57
C ASN A 65 3.42 6.98 -19.88
N LYS A 66 3.93 6.40 -20.97
CA LYS A 66 3.27 6.40 -22.27
C LYS A 66 2.09 5.42 -22.37
N LYS A 67 2.03 4.43 -21.45
CA LYS A 67 0.95 3.44 -21.33
C LYS A 67 0.73 3.09 -19.87
N ASN A 68 -0.49 2.69 -19.52
CA ASN A 68 -0.76 2.15 -18.19
C ASN A 68 -0.05 0.79 -18.04
N SER A 69 1.02 0.76 -17.28
CA SER A 69 1.82 -0.45 -17.04
C SER A 69 1.31 -1.32 -15.88
N GLY A 70 0.25 -0.89 -15.20
CA GLY A 70 -0.23 -1.52 -13.97
C GLY A 70 0.51 -1.03 -12.73
N TYR A 71 0.05 -1.48 -11.55
CA TYR A 71 0.54 -0.99 -10.27
C TYR A 71 1.98 -1.46 -9.95
N PRO A 72 2.27 -2.78 -9.94
CA PRO A 72 3.61 -3.26 -9.57
C PRO A 72 4.69 -2.80 -10.54
N LYS A 73 4.42 -2.96 -11.85
CA LYS A 73 5.39 -2.60 -12.88
C LYS A 73 5.72 -1.11 -12.84
N ALA A 74 4.73 -0.22 -12.67
CA ALA A 74 4.98 1.20 -12.59
C ALA A 74 5.92 1.56 -11.42
N HIS A 75 5.77 0.92 -10.25
CA HIS A 75 6.67 1.09 -9.12
C HIS A 75 8.08 0.54 -9.41
N ASN A 76 8.17 -0.64 -10.04
CA ASN A 76 9.45 -1.25 -10.37
C ASN A 76 10.22 -0.49 -11.47
N ASP A 77 9.52 0.18 -12.36
CA ASP A 77 10.14 0.96 -13.44
C ASP A 77 10.98 2.16 -12.92
N VAL A 78 10.90 2.48 -11.64
CA VAL A 78 11.71 3.51 -10.98
C VAL A 78 12.73 2.93 -9.98
N LYS A 79 12.92 1.59 -9.94
CA LYS A 79 13.78 0.93 -8.96
C LYS A 79 15.23 1.45 -8.95
N ASN A 80 15.77 1.80 -10.11
CA ASN A 80 17.13 2.35 -10.26
C ASN A 80 17.24 3.80 -9.77
N GLU A 81 16.13 4.42 -9.44
CA GLU A 81 16.05 5.78 -8.94
C GLU A 81 15.78 5.84 -7.44
N ILE A 82 15.64 4.68 -6.80
CA ILE A 82 15.39 4.56 -5.37
C ILE A 82 16.70 4.71 -4.61
N ASP A 83 16.76 5.72 -3.75
CA ASP A 83 17.88 5.98 -2.84
C ASP A 83 17.42 5.87 -1.38
N GLY A 84 18.39 5.67 -0.49
CA GLY A 84 18.18 5.59 0.95
C GLY A 84 17.88 4.19 1.47
N ASP A 85 17.54 4.13 2.76
CA ASP A 85 17.29 2.88 3.49
C ASP A 85 15.83 2.42 3.38
N TYR A 86 14.92 3.33 3.00
CA TYR A 86 13.50 3.11 3.02
C TYR A 86 12.80 3.56 1.74
N ILE A 87 11.76 2.82 1.39
CA ILE A 87 10.83 3.14 0.32
C ILE A 87 9.46 3.37 0.96
N LEU A 88 8.85 4.51 0.69
CA LEU A 88 7.46 4.75 1.04
C LEU A 88 6.60 4.63 -0.22
N ILE A 89 5.66 3.71 -0.20
CA ILE A 89 4.59 3.68 -1.19
C ILE A 89 3.40 4.41 -0.60
N VAL A 90 2.93 5.43 -1.30
CA VAL A 90 1.88 6.33 -0.81
C VAL A 90 0.86 6.56 -1.92
N ASN A 91 -0.41 6.34 -1.62
CA ASN A 91 -1.49 6.65 -2.56
C ASN A 91 -1.70 8.17 -2.70
N PRO A 92 -2.22 8.64 -3.85
CA PRO A 92 -2.50 10.05 -4.10
C PRO A 92 -3.36 10.74 -3.04
N ASP A 93 -4.31 10.02 -2.46
CA ASP A 93 -5.33 10.54 -1.53
C ASP A 93 -4.91 10.55 -0.06
N ILE A 94 -3.66 10.27 0.25
CA ILE A 94 -3.11 10.34 1.62
C ILE A 94 -2.79 11.77 2.00
N LEU A 95 -3.21 12.18 3.21
CA LEU A 95 -2.91 13.48 3.80
C LEU A 95 -2.18 13.30 5.14
N TRP A 96 -1.12 14.07 5.33
CA TRP A 96 -0.22 14.05 6.48
C TRP A 96 -0.61 15.15 7.49
N LYS A 97 -1.68 14.94 8.24
CA LYS A 97 -2.26 15.99 9.11
C LYS A 97 -1.37 16.45 10.27
N LYS A 98 -0.43 15.62 10.72
CA LYS A 98 0.51 15.97 11.81
C LYS A 98 1.92 16.06 11.24
N LYS A 99 2.71 17.06 11.70
CA LYS A 99 4.02 17.38 11.11
C LYS A 99 5.17 16.40 11.45
N ASN A 100 4.94 15.38 12.27
CA ASN A 100 5.97 14.43 12.71
C ASN A 100 5.65 12.96 12.40
N ILE A 101 4.70 12.71 11.51
CA ILE A 101 4.29 11.34 11.16
C ILE A 101 5.45 10.62 10.49
N PHE A 102 6.06 11.24 9.49
CA PHE A 102 7.13 10.64 8.71
C PHE A 102 8.35 10.34 9.59
N ALA A 103 8.80 11.30 10.41
CA ALA A 103 9.89 11.08 11.35
C ALA A 103 9.64 9.89 12.28
N LYS A 104 8.42 9.78 12.85
CA LYS A 104 8.07 8.66 13.74
C LYS A 104 8.09 7.30 13.05
N LEU A 105 7.66 7.23 11.78
CA LEU A 105 7.70 5.99 11.02
C LEU A 105 9.14 5.53 10.78
N ILE A 106 10.01 6.44 10.32
CA ILE A 106 11.42 6.13 10.05
C ILE A 106 12.15 5.77 11.34
N ASN A 107 12.00 6.56 12.41
CA ASN A 107 12.64 6.28 13.70
C ASN A 107 12.20 4.91 14.26
N TYR A 108 10.93 4.53 14.08
CA TYR A 108 10.48 3.21 14.53
C TYR A 108 11.11 2.09 13.71
N MET A 109 11.27 2.27 12.39
CA MET A 109 11.97 1.32 11.53
C MET A 109 13.47 1.23 11.86
N ASP A 110 14.12 2.36 12.17
CA ASP A 110 15.55 2.38 12.55
C ASP A 110 15.80 1.62 13.85
N ASN A 111 14.91 1.72 14.83
CA ASN A 111 15.01 1.04 16.11
C ASN A 111 14.56 -0.43 16.09
N ASN A 112 13.97 -0.90 14.99
CA ASN A 112 13.46 -2.28 14.84
C ASN A 112 13.90 -2.84 13.48
N GLN A 113 15.12 -3.38 13.45
CA GLN A 113 15.76 -3.83 12.20
C GLN A 113 15.12 -5.08 11.59
N ASP A 114 14.37 -5.82 12.36
CA ASP A 114 13.58 -6.99 11.96
C ASP A 114 12.28 -6.65 11.22
N ILE A 115 11.86 -5.37 11.24
CA ILE A 115 10.68 -4.93 10.49
C ILE A 115 11.04 -4.69 9.02
N GLY A 116 10.37 -5.40 8.13
CA GLY A 116 10.47 -5.21 6.69
C GLY A 116 9.45 -4.22 6.13
N ILE A 117 8.22 -4.25 6.69
CA ILE A 117 7.11 -3.40 6.23
C ILE A 117 6.38 -2.81 7.44
N LEU A 118 6.17 -1.49 7.42
CA LEU A 118 5.47 -0.75 8.46
C LEU A 118 4.36 0.10 7.83
N GLY A 119 3.13 0.00 8.35
CA GLY A 119 2.02 0.86 7.92
C GLY A 119 1.40 1.64 9.08
N PRO A 120 1.19 2.96 8.95
CA PRO A 120 0.51 3.76 9.96
C PRO A 120 -0.97 3.43 10.05
N LYS A 121 -1.59 3.81 11.16
CA LYS A 121 -3.04 3.87 11.27
C LYS A 121 -3.59 4.80 10.18
N GLN A 122 -4.64 4.37 9.51
CA GLN A 122 -5.33 5.20 8.52
C GLN A 122 -6.72 5.56 9.04
N ILE A 123 -7.11 6.81 8.88
CA ILE A 123 -8.44 7.32 9.20
C ILE A 123 -9.04 7.94 7.94
N ASN A 124 -10.33 7.90 7.80
CA ASN A 124 -11.00 8.66 6.74
C ASN A 124 -11.22 10.13 7.15
N ARG A 125 -11.78 10.93 6.25
CA ARG A 125 -12.05 12.36 6.51
C ARG A 125 -13.00 12.61 7.68
N SER A 126 -13.84 11.63 8.06
CA SER A 126 -14.73 11.69 9.24
C SER A 126 -14.06 11.20 10.55
N GLY A 127 -12.76 10.86 10.52
CA GLY A 127 -12.02 10.34 11.68
C GLY A 127 -12.22 8.85 11.97
N LYS A 128 -13.01 8.14 11.15
CA LYS A 128 -13.20 6.69 11.31
C LYS A 128 -11.97 5.93 10.86
N VAL A 129 -11.56 4.93 11.65
CA VAL A 129 -10.43 4.06 11.32
C VAL A 129 -10.74 3.23 10.08
N GLU A 130 -9.84 3.30 9.09
CA GLU A 130 -9.89 2.46 7.92
C GLU A 130 -9.22 1.11 8.21
N MET A 131 -9.92 0.04 7.84
CA MET A 131 -9.43 -1.32 8.06
C MET A 131 -8.43 -1.69 6.96
N THR A 132 -7.17 -1.32 7.16
CA THR A 132 -6.06 -1.55 6.20
C THR A 132 -5.33 -2.87 6.41
N ILE A 133 -5.64 -3.58 7.47
CA ILE A 133 -5.08 -4.88 7.84
C ILE A 133 -5.99 -6.00 7.34
N ARG A 134 -5.40 -7.10 6.87
CA ARG A 134 -6.14 -8.31 6.50
C ARG A 134 -5.31 -9.56 6.80
N ALA A 135 -5.99 -10.71 6.94
CA ALA A 135 -5.36 -12.02 6.91
C ALA A 135 -4.98 -12.41 5.48
N PHE A 136 -3.95 -13.27 5.33
CA PHE A 136 -3.64 -13.81 4.01
C PHE A 136 -4.88 -14.47 3.40
N PRO A 137 -5.21 -14.12 2.14
CA PRO A 137 -6.49 -14.43 1.57
C PRO A 137 -6.74 -15.96 1.48
N LYS A 138 -7.93 -16.45 1.86
CA LYS A 138 -8.43 -17.82 1.65
C LYS A 138 -9.60 -17.77 0.67
N ILE A 139 -9.59 -18.62 -0.39
CA ILE A 139 -10.59 -18.56 -1.47
C ILE A 139 -12.03 -18.58 -0.92
N TYR A 140 -12.35 -19.56 -0.08
CA TYR A 140 -13.69 -19.71 0.45
C TYR A 140 -14.15 -18.50 1.28
N LEU A 141 -13.22 -17.82 1.99
CA LEU A 141 -13.54 -16.60 2.73
C LEU A 141 -13.73 -15.38 1.81
N GLN A 142 -13.00 -15.30 0.70
CA GLN A 142 -13.21 -14.24 -0.28
C GLN A 142 -14.58 -14.35 -0.95
N VAL A 143 -15.03 -15.57 -1.25
CA VAL A 143 -16.39 -15.84 -1.75
C VAL A 143 -17.42 -15.51 -0.67
N ALA A 144 -17.22 -16.00 0.54
CA ALA A 144 -18.14 -15.76 1.66
C ALA A 144 -18.31 -14.25 1.93
N ARG A 145 -17.24 -13.46 1.94
CA ARG A 145 -17.32 -12.01 2.16
C ARG A 145 -18.19 -11.25 1.15
N ARG A 146 -18.26 -11.73 -0.08
CA ARG A 146 -18.97 -11.07 -1.20
C ARG A 146 -20.37 -11.60 -1.44
N THR A 147 -20.80 -12.61 -0.67
CA THR A 147 -22.08 -13.29 -0.81
C THR A 147 -22.84 -13.30 0.52
N PHE A 148 -24.08 -13.79 0.50
CA PHE A 148 -24.90 -14.02 1.72
C PHE A 148 -24.23 -15.02 2.68
N LEU A 149 -23.30 -15.83 2.23
CA LEU A 149 -22.57 -16.81 3.05
C LEU A 149 -21.85 -16.16 4.25
N ARG A 150 -21.50 -14.85 4.16
CA ARG A 150 -20.90 -14.11 5.28
C ARG A 150 -21.77 -14.06 6.54
N TYR A 151 -23.08 -14.26 6.39
CA TYR A 151 -24.04 -14.22 7.51
C TYR A 151 -24.25 -15.58 8.17
N LEU A 152 -23.80 -16.69 7.55
CA LEU A 152 -23.88 -18.03 8.13
C LEU A 152 -23.04 -18.10 9.41
N PRO A 153 -23.54 -18.68 10.53
CA PRO A 153 -22.88 -18.65 11.83
C PRO A 153 -21.41 -19.10 11.80
N ILE A 154 -21.14 -20.23 11.12
CA ILE A 154 -19.79 -20.81 11.01
C ILE A 154 -18.85 -19.92 10.17
N LEU A 155 -19.34 -19.29 9.12
CA LEU A 155 -18.53 -18.43 8.23
C LEU A 155 -18.40 -17.02 8.77
N LYS A 156 -19.40 -16.51 9.48
CA LYS A 156 -19.40 -15.15 10.06
C LYS A 156 -18.17 -14.89 10.95
N SER A 157 -17.86 -15.81 11.86
CA SER A 157 -16.69 -15.68 12.72
C SER A 157 -15.39 -15.75 11.94
N LYS A 158 -15.27 -16.66 10.96
CA LYS A 158 -14.09 -16.79 10.09
C LYS A 158 -13.91 -15.56 9.19
N VAL A 159 -15.00 -14.98 8.67
CA VAL A 159 -14.96 -13.75 7.89
C VAL A 159 -14.51 -12.57 8.74
N LYS A 160 -15.02 -12.42 9.97
CA LYS A 160 -14.56 -11.39 10.89
C LYS A 160 -13.07 -11.52 11.22
N TYR A 161 -12.59 -12.75 11.39
CA TYR A 161 -11.17 -13.02 11.61
C TYR A 161 -10.34 -12.65 10.36
N ASP A 162 -10.76 -13.04 9.16
CA ASP A 162 -10.12 -12.71 7.89
C ASP A 162 -10.06 -11.18 7.65
N GLU A 163 -11.09 -10.47 8.07
CA GLU A 163 -11.17 -9.00 8.05
C GLU A 163 -10.41 -8.35 9.21
N MET A 164 -9.72 -9.14 10.07
CA MET A 164 -8.96 -8.66 11.23
C MET A 164 -9.78 -7.78 12.19
N GLN A 165 -11.10 -8.02 12.30
CA GLN A 165 -12.00 -7.27 13.19
C GLN A 165 -11.77 -7.57 14.68
N HIS A 166 -11.02 -8.62 15.00
CA HIS A 166 -10.65 -9.00 16.38
C HIS A 166 -9.44 -8.22 16.89
N LEU A 167 -8.73 -7.48 16.03
CA LEU A 167 -7.54 -6.74 16.41
C LEU A 167 -7.89 -5.37 17.02
N ASP A 168 -7.08 -4.95 17.99
CA ASP A 168 -7.16 -3.61 18.56
C ASP A 168 -6.34 -2.63 17.71
N TYR A 169 -7.01 -1.81 16.92
CA TYR A 169 -6.39 -0.82 16.04
C TYR A 169 -5.71 0.34 16.79
N ASN A 170 -5.68 0.33 18.12
CA ASN A 170 -4.91 1.28 18.92
C ASN A 170 -3.56 0.71 19.40
N LYS A 171 -3.27 -0.56 19.10
CA LYS A 171 -2.02 -1.23 19.46
C LYS A 171 -1.11 -1.40 18.24
N ILE A 172 0.20 -1.32 18.49
CA ILE A 172 1.21 -1.76 17.52
C ILE A 172 1.18 -3.27 17.52
N GLN A 173 1.13 -3.88 16.34
CA GLN A 173 1.01 -5.34 16.24
C GLN A 173 1.50 -5.88 14.90
N ASP A 174 1.98 -7.10 14.93
CA ASP A 174 2.29 -7.86 13.75
C ASP A 174 1.01 -8.29 13.03
N VAL A 175 1.03 -8.20 11.71
CA VAL A 175 -0.13 -8.50 10.87
C VAL A 175 0.28 -9.32 9.66
N ASP A 176 -0.66 -10.07 9.08
CA ASP A 176 -0.35 -10.87 7.89
C ASP A 176 0.04 -9.98 6.73
N TRP A 177 -0.79 -9.00 6.39
CA TRP A 177 -0.48 -8.00 5.38
C TRP A 177 -1.21 -6.67 5.58
N LEU A 178 -0.63 -5.62 5.00
CA LEU A 178 -1.10 -4.25 4.99
C LEU A 178 -1.44 -3.80 3.57
N GLN A 179 -2.52 -3.03 3.42
CA GLN A 179 -2.78 -2.35 2.16
C GLN A 179 -1.69 -1.32 1.89
N SER A 180 -1.15 -1.31 0.68
CA SER A 180 -0.05 -0.42 0.27
C SER A 180 -0.46 1.04 0.01
N SER A 181 -1.61 1.48 0.57
CA SER A 181 -2.03 2.89 0.47
C SER A 181 -1.09 3.87 1.17
N CYS A 182 -0.43 3.44 2.25
CA CYS A 182 0.66 4.15 2.91
C CYS A 182 1.49 3.13 3.69
N VAL A 183 2.67 2.76 3.18
CA VAL A 183 3.58 1.82 3.84
C VAL A 183 5.03 2.23 3.67
N VAL A 184 5.84 1.95 4.69
CA VAL A 184 7.29 2.04 4.66
C VAL A 184 7.84 0.65 4.45
N ILE A 185 8.70 0.47 3.46
CA ILE A 185 9.34 -0.79 3.11
C ILE A 185 10.86 -0.60 3.31
N ARG A 186 11.50 -1.53 4.01
CA ARG A 186 12.96 -1.55 4.14
C ARG A 186 13.59 -1.86 2.79
N LYS A 187 14.52 -1.02 2.33
CA LYS A 187 15.15 -1.20 1.02
C LYS A 187 15.83 -2.55 0.86
N LYS A 188 16.47 -3.07 1.92
CA LYS A 188 17.07 -4.41 1.91
C LYS A 188 16.06 -5.52 1.59
N LEU A 189 14.83 -5.43 2.10
CA LEU A 189 13.76 -6.35 1.73
C LEU A 189 13.35 -6.16 0.28
N TRP A 190 13.10 -4.91 -0.15
CA TRP A 190 12.72 -4.59 -1.52
C TRP A 190 13.71 -5.13 -2.54
N ASP A 191 15.00 -4.90 -2.31
CA ASP A 191 16.06 -5.40 -3.20
C ASP A 191 16.11 -6.94 -3.21
N LYS A 192 15.96 -7.57 -2.05
CA LYS A 192 15.97 -9.03 -1.91
C LYS A 192 14.84 -9.71 -2.69
N VAL A 193 13.64 -9.10 -2.69
CA VAL A 193 12.48 -9.65 -3.41
C VAL A 193 12.32 -9.08 -4.82
N ASN A 194 13.25 -8.21 -5.25
CA ASN A 194 13.27 -7.53 -6.56
C ASN A 194 12.02 -6.64 -6.80
N GLY A 195 11.55 -5.95 -5.76
CA GLY A 195 10.42 -5.04 -5.83
C GLY A 195 9.06 -5.70 -5.70
N LEU A 196 8.04 -5.12 -6.33
CA LEU A 196 6.70 -5.68 -6.36
C LEU A 196 6.56 -6.76 -7.44
N CYS A 197 5.81 -7.83 -7.15
CA CYS A 197 5.59 -8.92 -8.10
C CYS A 197 4.76 -8.47 -9.31
N GLU A 198 5.36 -8.52 -10.51
CA GLU A 198 4.75 -8.08 -11.77
C GLU A 198 3.78 -9.11 -12.39
N ASP A 199 3.59 -10.28 -11.76
CA ASP A 199 2.55 -11.23 -12.17
C ASP A 199 1.15 -10.62 -12.04
N TYR A 200 0.99 -9.63 -11.19
CA TYR A 200 -0.26 -8.91 -10.96
C TYR A 200 -0.29 -7.60 -11.75
N PHE A 201 -1.49 -7.18 -12.11
CA PHE A 201 -1.64 -5.90 -12.81
C PHE A 201 -1.99 -4.74 -11.87
N LEU A 202 -2.89 -4.97 -10.91
CA LEU A 202 -3.41 -3.92 -10.04
C LEU A 202 -3.50 -4.33 -8.57
N PHE A 203 -3.90 -5.56 -8.29
CA PHE A 203 -4.15 -6.06 -6.94
C PHE A 203 -3.16 -7.15 -6.56
N MET A 204 -3.15 -7.57 -5.29
CA MET A 204 -2.36 -8.66 -4.72
C MET A 204 -0.85 -8.41 -4.60
N SER A 205 -0.27 -7.36 -5.19
CA SER A 205 1.16 -7.06 -5.04
C SER A 205 1.50 -6.63 -3.62
N ASP A 206 0.58 -5.98 -2.91
CA ASP A 206 0.69 -5.65 -1.49
C ASP A 206 0.61 -6.90 -0.59
N VAL A 207 -0.26 -7.84 -0.94
CA VAL A 207 -0.35 -9.15 -0.27
C VAL A 207 0.95 -9.93 -0.48
N GLU A 208 1.44 -9.97 -1.73
CA GLU A 208 2.63 -10.71 -2.12
C GLU A 208 3.88 -10.20 -1.42
N ILE A 209 4.12 -8.87 -1.41
CA ILE A 209 5.33 -8.33 -0.76
C ILE A 209 5.30 -8.55 0.75
N CYS A 210 4.12 -8.52 1.39
CA CYS A 210 3.98 -8.88 2.80
C CYS A 210 4.22 -10.38 3.04
N PHE A 211 3.76 -11.25 2.13
CA PHE A 211 4.04 -12.68 2.18
C PHE A 211 5.55 -12.93 2.08
N GLN A 212 6.21 -12.30 1.11
CA GLN A 212 7.65 -12.39 0.93
C GLN A 212 8.44 -11.79 2.10
N ALA A 213 7.93 -10.74 2.77
CA ALA A 213 8.56 -10.22 3.98
C ALA A 213 8.64 -11.30 5.07
N TRP A 214 7.52 -11.97 5.36
CA TRP A 214 7.48 -13.07 6.33
C TRP A 214 8.35 -14.28 5.94
N GLU A 215 8.35 -14.68 4.65
CA GLU A 215 9.21 -15.75 4.14
C GLU A 215 10.72 -15.42 4.30
N ASN A 216 11.06 -14.14 4.29
CA ASN A 216 12.43 -13.66 4.45
C ASN A 216 12.78 -13.22 5.88
N ASN A 217 11.99 -13.64 6.88
CA ASN A 217 12.17 -13.36 8.30
C ASN A 217 12.09 -11.87 8.66
N TYR A 218 11.31 -11.10 7.90
CA TYR A 218 10.95 -9.74 8.23
C TYR A 218 9.51 -9.68 8.72
N ARG A 219 9.28 -8.86 9.75
CA ARG A 219 7.95 -8.60 10.29
C ARG A 219 7.20 -7.57 9.43
N VAL A 220 5.89 -7.73 9.36
CA VAL A 220 4.95 -6.76 8.81
C VAL A 220 4.16 -6.19 9.98
N VAL A 221 4.28 -4.87 10.21
CA VAL A 221 3.81 -4.24 11.43
C VAL A 221 2.81 -3.12 11.14
N TYR A 222 1.68 -3.18 11.82
CA TYR A 222 0.74 -2.08 11.92
C TYR A 222 1.15 -1.14 13.06
N PHE A 223 1.35 0.13 12.75
CA PHE A 223 1.86 1.15 13.67
C PHE A 223 0.77 2.14 14.06
N SER A 224 0.16 1.94 15.22
CA SER A 224 -0.97 2.74 15.70
C SER A 224 -0.61 4.10 16.28
N LYS A 225 0.70 4.39 16.52
CA LYS A 225 1.15 5.63 17.18
C LYS A 225 1.19 6.86 16.27
N THR A 226 0.98 6.65 14.97
CA THR A 226 0.78 7.72 14.00
C THR A 226 -0.43 7.40 13.13
N GLU A 227 -1.04 8.44 12.59
CA GLU A 227 -2.20 8.31 11.71
C GLU A 227 -2.08 9.22 10.50
N VAL A 228 -2.42 8.69 9.32
CA VAL A 228 -2.61 9.46 8.09
C VAL A 228 -4.10 9.46 7.73
N CYS A 229 -4.53 10.48 6.99
CA CYS A 229 -5.91 10.57 6.52
C CYS A 229 -5.98 10.10 5.06
N ALA A 230 -6.94 9.23 4.75
CA ALA A 230 -7.27 8.79 3.39
C ALA A 230 -8.69 9.27 3.02
N ASP A 231 -9.03 9.29 1.73
CA ASP A 231 -10.38 9.71 1.30
C ASP A 231 -11.47 8.65 1.60
N GLY A 232 -11.07 7.46 2.00
CA GLY A 232 -11.96 6.34 2.33
C GLY A 232 -12.59 5.64 1.12
N LYS A 233 -12.26 6.06 -0.11
CA LYS A 233 -12.80 5.47 -1.33
C LYS A 233 -11.96 4.27 -1.77
N ARG A 234 -12.55 3.08 -1.76
CA ARG A 234 -11.88 1.86 -2.20
C ARG A 234 -12.15 1.60 -3.68
N SER A 235 -11.09 1.49 -4.47
CA SER A 235 -11.18 1.17 -5.92
C SER A 235 -11.88 -0.17 -6.19
N SER A 236 -11.86 -1.10 -5.24
CA SER A 236 -12.52 -2.41 -5.32
C SER A 236 -13.90 -2.47 -4.65
N ALA A 237 -14.47 -1.33 -4.21
CA ALA A 237 -15.80 -1.30 -3.65
C ALA A 237 -16.84 -1.58 -4.74
N GLY A 238 -17.68 -2.61 -4.53
CA GLY A 238 -18.77 -2.96 -5.46
C GLY A 238 -19.34 -4.35 -5.15
N GLY A 239 -20.67 -4.49 -5.35
CA GLY A 239 -21.37 -5.75 -5.21
C GLY A 239 -21.32 -6.61 -6.49
N PHE A 240 -21.94 -7.80 -6.41
CA PHE A 240 -21.98 -8.79 -7.51
C PHE A 240 -22.52 -8.21 -8.82
N ASN A 241 -23.51 -7.33 -8.77
CA ASN A 241 -24.10 -6.69 -9.96
C ASN A 241 -23.13 -5.73 -10.68
N GLN A 242 -22.13 -5.17 -9.97
CA GLN A 242 -21.11 -4.30 -10.57
C GLN A 242 -19.96 -5.08 -11.20
N PHE A 243 -19.82 -6.36 -10.86
CA PHE A 243 -18.75 -7.22 -11.38
C PHE A 243 -18.72 -7.28 -12.91
N PHE A 244 -19.88 -7.42 -13.53
CA PHE A 244 -19.99 -7.50 -15.00
C PHE A 244 -19.71 -6.15 -15.70
N LYS A 245 -19.94 -5.04 -15.01
CA LYS A 245 -19.75 -3.69 -15.55
C LYS A 245 -18.36 -3.10 -15.26
N SER A 246 -17.67 -3.58 -14.22
CA SER A 246 -16.41 -3.00 -13.76
C SER A 246 -15.18 -3.80 -14.22
N GLY A 247 -14.35 -3.22 -15.09
CA GLY A 247 -13.03 -3.76 -15.45
C GLY A 247 -12.11 -3.95 -14.25
N VAL A 248 -12.23 -3.09 -13.24
CA VAL A 248 -11.45 -3.14 -12.00
C VAL A 248 -11.76 -4.40 -11.18
N LEU A 249 -13.04 -4.77 -11.06
CA LEU A 249 -13.44 -5.99 -10.35
C LEU A 249 -13.02 -7.27 -11.08
N ARG A 250 -13.09 -7.27 -12.42
CA ARG A 250 -12.57 -8.39 -13.22
C ARG A 250 -11.05 -8.54 -13.07
N GLN A 251 -10.31 -7.42 -13.03
CA GLN A 251 -8.88 -7.44 -12.78
C GLN A 251 -8.56 -7.95 -11.37
N HIS A 252 -9.33 -7.53 -10.36
CA HIS A 252 -9.18 -8.04 -8.99
C HIS A 252 -9.35 -9.56 -8.92
N LEU A 253 -10.34 -10.12 -9.65
CA LEU A 253 -10.52 -11.57 -9.70
C LEU A 253 -9.34 -12.27 -10.38
N LYS A 254 -8.87 -11.75 -11.54
CA LYS A 254 -7.71 -12.30 -12.25
C LYS A 254 -6.46 -12.34 -11.35
N ASP A 255 -6.14 -11.23 -10.71
CA ASP A 255 -4.96 -11.14 -9.84
C ASP A 255 -5.14 -12.05 -8.60
N SER A 256 -6.36 -12.13 -8.05
CA SER A 256 -6.66 -13.05 -6.94
C SER A 256 -6.49 -14.53 -7.31
N ILE A 257 -6.88 -14.94 -8.52
CA ILE A 257 -6.69 -16.30 -9.01
C ILE A 257 -5.19 -16.59 -9.18
N LYS A 258 -4.43 -15.67 -9.80
CA LYS A 258 -2.98 -15.82 -9.96
C LYS A 258 -2.28 -16.01 -8.62
N TYR A 259 -2.60 -15.15 -7.63
CA TYR A 259 -2.06 -15.26 -6.28
C TYR A 259 -2.36 -16.63 -5.66
N ARG A 260 -3.57 -17.16 -5.87
CA ARG A 260 -3.99 -18.46 -5.32
C ARG A 260 -3.30 -19.64 -5.97
N VAL A 261 -3.13 -19.60 -7.28
CA VAL A 261 -2.39 -20.65 -8.00
C VAL A 261 -0.94 -20.66 -7.53
N LYS A 262 -0.33 -19.48 -7.39
CA LYS A 262 1.05 -19.32 -6.92
C LYS A 262 1.26 -19.88 -5.52
N HIS A 263 0.34 -19.59 -4.59
CA HIS A 263 0.43 -19.97 -3.18
C HIS A 263 -0.50 -21.12 -2.77
N PHE A 264 -0.82 -22.00 -3.70
CA PHE A 264 -1.81 -23.07 -3.45
C PHE A 264 -1.39 -24.01 -2.32
N PHE A 265 -0.13 -24.39 -2.27
CA PHE A 265 0.44 -25.29 -1.27
C PHE A 265 1.11 -24.58 -0.09
N ASP A 266 1.20 -23.24 -0.14
CA ASP A 266 1.93 -22.51 0.87
C ASP A 266 1.14 -22.39 2.17
N LYS A 267 1.85 -22.58 3.28
CA LYS A 267 1.33 -22.31 4.62
C LYS A 267 1.45 -20.81 4.91
N ASN A 268 0.67 -20.32 5.88
CA ASN A 268 0.83 -18.94 6.33
C ASN A 268 2.26 -18.73 6.86
N PRO A 269 3.08 -17.88 6.22
CA PRO A 269 4.49 -17.70 6.57
C PRO A 269 4.68 -17.06 7.93
N ARG A 270 3.73 -16.24 8.41
CA ARG A 270 3.79 -15.60 9.72
C ARG A 270 3.85 -16.60 10.88
N LYS A 271 3.38 -17.83 10.70
CA LYS A 271 3.43 -18.88 11.75
C LYS A 271 4.81 -19.53 11.91
N LYS A 272 5.77 -19.17 11.06
CA LYS A 272 7.13 -19.74 11.08
C LYS A 272 8.10 -18.95 11.97
N ILE A 273 7.72 -17.76 12.47
CA ILE A 273 8.55 -16.87 13.31
C ILE A 273 8.14 -16.96 14.77
#